data_df522894f868678b9d8615db72009555
#
_entry.id   df522894f868678b9d8615db72009555
#
_cell.length_a   1.000
_cell.length_b   1.000
_cell.length_c   1.000
_cell.angle_alpha   90.00
_cell.angle_beta   90.00
_cell.angle_gamma   90.00
#
_symmetry.space_group_name_H-M   'P 1'
#
loop_
_entity.id
_entity.type
_entity.pdbx_description
1 polymer ?
#
loop_
_entity_poly.entity_id
_entity_poly.type
_entity_poly.pdbx_seq_one_letter_code
_entity_poly.pdbx_strand_id
1 'polypeptide(L)'
;MRYPDDHKAQTRQRIIDEASRRFRSEGVEATGLQTLMKALGLTHGGFYAHFKSKEELVEIALQAASDQLAEVAGETFLEPNALANFIDDYLSEQHRDHPERGCPFPTLSAELGARGRPSPTTDRALTQRLERLEKVLPAEHPADQAVATLATLVGALLLSRSVADPALSERILESTRRYLKRDIAGEL
;
A
#
# COMPACT_ATOMS: atom_id res chain seq x y z
N MET A 1 32.58 16.42 -14.98
CA MET A 1 32.52 15.06 -14.46
C MET A 1 31.56 15.03 -13.26
N ARG A 2 30.27 14.67 -13.48
CA ARG A 2 29.17 14.74 -12.49
C ARG A 2 28.74 13.31 -12.07
N TYR A 3 29.71 12.47 -11.68
CA TYR A 3 29.51 11.04 -11.52
C TYR A 3 29.34 10.45 -10.10
N PRO A 4 29.73 11.07 -8.99
CA PRO A 4 29.55 10.46 -7.67
C PRO A 4 28.14 10.64 -7.06
N ASP A 5 27.54 11.81 -7.25
CA ASP A 5 26.26 12.15 -6.59
C ASP A 5 25.07 11.44 -7.26
N ASP A 6 25.10 11.28 -8.57
CA ASP A 6 24.07 10.60 -9.34
C ASP A 6 24.03 9.10 -9.01
N HIS A 7 25.18 8.44 -8.93
CA HIS A 7 25.27 7.03 -8.54
C HIS A 7 24.79 6.77 -7.11
N LYS A 8 25.07 7.69 -6.17
CA LYS A 8 24.59 7.57 -4.79
C LYS A 8 23.08 7.71 -4.71
N ALA A 9 22.51 8.65 -5.45
CA ALA A 9 21.05 8.85 -5.53
C ALA A 9 20.34 7.64 -6.16
N GLN A 10 20.87 7.12 -7.26
CA GLN A 10 20.34 5.91 -7.91
C GLN A 10 20.39 4.69 -6.99
N THR A 11 21.51 4.49 -6.28
CA THR A 11 21.63 3.38 -5.31
C THR A 11 20.63 3.53 -4.19
N ARG A 12 20.47 4.75 -3.66
CA ARG A 12 19.46 5.03 -2.62
C ARG A 12 18.05 4.71 -3.10
N GLN A 13 17.69 5.09 -4.32
CA GLN A 13 16.38 4.80 -4.89
C GLN A 13 16.16 3.29 -5.05
N ARG A 14 17.13 2.54 -5.55
CA ARG A 14 17.05 1.08 -5.66
C ARG A 14 16.81 0.41 -4.31
N ILE A 15 17.41 0.92 -3.22
CA ILE A 15 17.16 0.39 -1.87
C ILE A 15 15.73 0.69 -1.43
N ILE A 16 15.22 1.90 -1.69
CA ILE A 16 13.83 2.29 -1.37
C ILE A 16 12.84 1.39 -2.12
N ASP A 17 13.03 1.19 -3.41
CA ASP A 17 12.12 0.41 -4.25
C ASP A 17 12.07 -1.06 -3.81
N GLU A 18 13.22 -1.67 -3.55
CA GLU A 18 13.28 -3.05 -3.07
C GLU A 18 12.73 -3.19 -1.66
N ALA A 19 13.00 -2.23 -0.76
CA ALA A 19 12.42 -2.21 0.58
C ALA A 19 10.90 -2.06 0.51
N SER A 20 10.39 -1.15 -0.30
CA SER A 20 8.96 -0.94 -0.51
C SER A 20 8.26 -2.23 -0.97
N ARG A 21 8.85 -2.95 -1.93
CA ARG A 21 8.34 -4.24 -2.41
C ARG A 21 8.27 -5.28 -1.28
N ARG A 22 9.39 -5.48 -0.58
CA ARG A 22 9.51 -6.50 0.48
C ARG A 22 8.64 -6.20 1.67
N PHE A 23 8.59 -4.94 2.13
CA PHE A 23 7.75 -4.56 3.26
C PHE A 23 6.26 -4.79 2.98
N ARG A 24 5.83 -4.62 1.73
CA ARG A 24 4.44 -4.92 1.33
C ARG A 24 4.15 -6.42 1.28
N SER A 25 5.10 -7.25 0.86
CA SER A 25 4.91 -8.69 0.69
C SER A 25 5.26 -9.51 1.94
N GLU A 26 6.37 -9.20 2.57
CA GLU A 26 6.94 -10.00 3.67
C GLU A 26 6.71 -9.35 5.04
N GLY A 27 6.43 -8.04 5.07
CA GLY A 27 6.41 -7.24 6.29
C GLY A 27 7.79 -6.69 6.66
N VAL A 28 7.80 -5.73 7.58
CA VAL A 28 9.01 -5.04 8.04
C VAL A 28 9.89 -5.97 8.87
N GLU A 29 9.28 -6.77 9.77
CA GLU A 29 10.05 -7.66 10.66
C GLU A 29 10.77 -8.75 9.88
N ALA A 30 10.07 -9.41 8.97
CA ALA A 30 10.65 -10.50 8.18
C ALA A 30 11.73 -10.02 7.21
N THR A 31 11.68 -8.75 6.80
CA THR A 31 12.67 -8.16 5.90
C THR A 31 13.94 -7.75 6.66
N GLY A 32 14.94 -8.61 6.64
CA GLY A 32 16.28 -8.31 7.20
C GLY A 32 17.09 -7.38 6.33
N LEU A 33 17.77 -6.38 6.93
CA LEU A 33 18.63 -5.43 6.18
C LEU A 33 19.75 -6.13 5.39
N GLN A 34 20.33 -7.19 5.93
CA GLN A 34 21.36 -7.95 5.24
C GLN A 34 20.83 -8.62 3.97
N THR A 35 19.64 -9.21 4.05
CA THR A 35 18.96 -9.85 2.92
C THR A 35 18.57 -8.84 1.86
N LEU A 36 18.02 -7.70 2.28
CA LEU A 36 17.68 -6.58 1.39
C LEU A 36 18.89 -6.09 0.61
N MET A 37 20.01 -5.78 1.30
CA MET A 37 21.21 -5.26 0.66
C MET A 37 21.86 -6.30 -0.26
N LYS A 38 21.90 -7.57 0.15
CA LYS A 38 22.41 -8.67 -0.66
C LYS A 38 21.62 -8.85 -1.97
N ALA A 39 20.29 -8.70 -1.94
CA ALA A 39 19.45 -8.78 -3.15
C ALA A 39 19.82 -7.72 -4.21
N LEU A 40 20.36 -6.60 -3.77
CA LEU A 40 20.80 -5.49 -4.62
C LEU A 40 22.29 -5.57 -5.02
N GLY A 41 23.02 -6.61 -4.57
CA GLY A 41 24.46 -6.74 -4.77
C GLY A 41 25.29 -5.77 -3.89
N LEU A 42 24.72 -5.30 -2.79
CA LEU A 42 25.32 -4.33 -1.88
C LEU A 42 25.73 -4.99 -0.56
N THR A 43 26.70 -4.38 0.14
CA THR A 43 27.10 -4.82 1.47
C THR A 43 26.15 -4.27 2.54
N HIS A 44 25.98 -5.01 3.65
CA HIS A 44 25.20 -4.53 4.80
C HIS A 44 25.71 -3.18 5.34
N GLY A 45 27.03 -3.00 5.44
CA GLY A 45 27.62 -1.73 5.85
C GLY A 45 27.32 -0.56 4.93
N GLY A 46 27.13 -0.82 3.64
CA GLY A 46 26.73 0.19 2.65
C GLY A 46 25.35 0.81 2.89
N PHE A 47 24.48 0.14 3.65
CA PHE A 47 23.19 0.68 4.05
C PHE A 47 23.31 2.01 4.80
N TYR A 48 24.23 2.10 5.73
CA TYR A 48 24.41 3.28 6.58
C TYR A 48 25.00 4.50 5.86
N ALA A 49 25.46 4.34 4.62
CA ALA A 49 25.81 5.46 3.75
C ALA A 49 24.57 6.19 3.17
N HIS A 50 23.38 5.55 3.24
CA HIS A 50 22.15 6.04 2.65
C HIS A 50 21.04 6.31 3.68
N PHE A 51 20.98 5.55 4.77
CA PHE A 51 19.91 5.62 5.79
C PHE A 51 20.52 5.51 7.20
N LYS A 52 19.93 6.21 8.15
CA LYS A 52 20.35 6.21 9.55
C LYS A 52 19.91 4.95 10.30
N SER A 53 18.74 4.42 9.94
CA SER A 53 18.15 3.25 10.58
C SER A 53 17.15 2.52 9.65
N LYS A 54 16.74 1.31 10.05
CA LYS A 54 15.68 0.57 9.37
C LYS A 54 14.35 1.31 9.45
N GLU A 55 14.07 1.96 10.57
CA GLU A 55 12.87 2.77 10.80
C GLU A 55 12.79 3.92 9.80
N GLU A 56 13.88 4.63 9.55
CA GLU A 56 13.93 5.68 8.53
C GLU A 56 13.60 5.11 7.14
N LEU A 57 14.16 3.94 6.79
CA LEU A 57 13.85 3.28 5.53
C LEU A 57 12.38 2.87 5.45
N VAL A 58 11.77 2.39 6.54
CA VAL A 58 10.34 2.03 6.58
C VAL A 58 9.46 3.23 6.26
N GLU A 59 9.70 4.37 6.89
CA GLU A 59 8.95 5.61 6.64
C GLU A 59 9.06 6.06 5.18
N ILE A 60 10.28 6.03 4.63
CA ILE A 60 10.51 6.42 3.24
C ILE A 60 9.89 5.43 2.25
N ALA A 61 9.99 4.13 2.53
CA ALA A 61 9.41 3.09 1.67
C ALA A 61 7.87 3.11 1.69
N LEU A 62 7.26 3.41 2.84
CA LEU A 62 5.82 3.62 2.96
C LEU A 62 5.36 4.83 2.13
N GLN A 63 6.08 5.95 2.24
CA GLN A 63 5.77 7.13 1.45
C GLN A 63 5.88 6.84 -0.05
N ALA A 64 6.99 6.22 -0.49
CA ALA A 64 7.20 5.86 -1.89
C ALA A 64 6.11 4.92 -2.43
N ALA A 65 5.69 3.91 -1.64
CA ALA A 65 4.59 3.02 -2.01
C ALA A 65 3.26 3.78 -2.16
N SER A 66 3.00 4.72 -1.24
CA SER A 66 1.79 5.54 -1.27
C SER A 66 1.76 6.49 -2.47
N ASP A 67 2.90 7.09 -2.82
CA ASP A 67 3.03 8.00 -3.96
C ASP A 67 2.85 7.26 -5.29
N GLN A 68 3.46 6.07 -5.45
CA GLN A 68 3.28 5.22 -6.62
C GLN A 68 1.81 4.87 -6.88
N LEU A 69 1.10 4.47 -5.83
CA LEU A 69 -0.33 4.17 -5.94
C LEU A 69 -1.17 5.42 -6.18
N ALA A 70 -0.69 6.56 -5.72
CA ALA A 70 -1.33 7.83 -5.94
C ALA A 70 -1.32 8.27 -7.40
N GLU A 71 -0.21 8.02 -8.11
CA GLU A 71 -0.09 8.28 -9.55
C GLU A 71 -1.05 7.39 -10.35
N VAL A 72 -1.03 6.07 -10.10
CA VAL A 72 -1.91 5.10 -10.78
C VAL A 72 -3.38 5.41 -10.51
N ALA A 73 -3.77 5.68 -9.25
CA ALA A 73 -5.14 5.99 -8.89
C ALA A 73 -5.61 7.36 -9.43
N GLY A 74 -4.68 8.32 -9.63
CA GLY A 74 -5.00 9.64 -10.17
C GLY A 74 -5.60 9.58 -11.57
N GLU A 75 -5.14 8.66 -12.40
CA GLU A 75 -5.68 8.43 -13.74
C GLU A 75 -7.05 7.74 -13.67
N THR A 76 -7.20 6.74 -12.80
CA THR A 76 -8.45 5.98 -12.63
C THR A 76 -9.61 6.87 -12.13
N PHE A 77 -9.34 7.84 -11.25
CA PHE A 77 -10.39 8.69 -10.67
C PHE A 77 -10.92 9.80 -11.61
N LEU A 78 -10.41 9.89 -12.82
CA LEU A 78 -10.93 10.80 -13.85
C LEU A 78 -11.96 10.15 -14.79
N GLU A 79 -12.14 8.82 -14.70
CA GLU A 79 -13.01 8.07 -15.59
C GLU A 79 -14.45 7.95 -15.06
N PRO A 80 -15.44 7.73 -15.95
CA PRO A 80 -16.76 7.30 -15.53
C PRO A 80 -16.68 6.00 -14.70
N ASN A 81 -17.49 5.90 -13.63
CA ASN A 81 -17.48 4.76 -12.70
C ASN A 81 -16.15 4.56 -11.93
N ALA A 82 -15.37 5.62 -11.74
CA ALA A 82 -14.07 5.60 -11.10
C ALA A 82 -14.07 4.82 -9.76
N LEU A 83 -15.08 5.03 -8.93
CA LEU A 83 -15.21 4.34 -7.64
C LEU A 83 -15.43 2.83 -7.82
N ALA A 84 -16.32 2.43 -8.73
CA ALA A 84 -16.59 1.02 -8.99
C ALA A 84 -15.35 0.31 -9.56
N ASN A 85 -14.66 0.93 -10.51
CA ASN A 85 -13.42 0.43 -11.08
C ASN A 85 -12.33 0.29 -9.98
N PHE A 86 -12.19 1.30 -9.11
CA PHE A 86 -11.26 1.24 -7.99
C PHE A 86 -11.57 0.10 -7.02
N ILE A 87 -12.85 -0.14 -6.70
CA ILE A 87 -13.28 -1.26 -5.84
C ILE A 87 -12.94 -2.60 -6.50
N ASP A 88 -13.22 -2.75 -7.81
CA ASP A 88 -12.92 -3.97 -8.57
C ASP A 88 -11.42 -4.27 -8.60
N ASP A 89 -10.60 -3.27 -8.90
CA ASP A 89 -9.13 -3.42 -8.93
C ASP A 89 -8.56 -3.70 -7.53
N TYR A 90 -9.05 -2.99 -6.52
CA TYR A 90 -8.56 -3.16 -5.16
C TYR A 90 -8.88 -4.54 -4.57
N LEU A 91 -10.06 -5.08 -4.85
CA LEU A 91 -10.51 -6.39 -4.39
C LEU A 91 -10.32 -7.49 -5.44
N SER A 92 -9.38 -7.34 -6.37
CA SER A 92 -9.03 -8.32 -7.37
C SER A 92 -8.11 -9.43 -6.83
N GLU A 93 -8.14 -10.60 -7.49
CA GLU A 93 -7.15 -11.66 -7.26
C GLU A 93 -5.72 -11.16 -7.53
N GLN A 94 -5.55 -10.37 -8.58
CA GLN A 94 -4.28 -9.73 -8.93
C GLN A 94 -3.69 -8.95 -7.74
N HIS A 95 -4.49 -8.13 -7.08
CA HIS A 95 -4.03 -7.36 -5.92
C HIS A 95 -3.81 -8.23 -4.70
N ARG A 96 -4.64 -9.28 -4.51
CA ARG A 96 -4.45 -10.27 -3.45
C ARG A 96 -3.11 -10.99 -3.59
N ASP A 97 -2.80 -11.48 -4.78
CA ASP A 97 -1.68 -12.39 -5.03
C ASP A 97 -0.34 -11.66 -5.26
N HIS A 98 -0.38 -10.34 -5.50
CA HIS A 98 0.80 -9.50 -5.74
C HIS A 98 0.93 -8.35 -4.72
N PRO A 99 1.08 -8.66 -3.41
CA PRO A 99 1.20 -7.64 -2.38
C PRO A 99 2.36 -6.67 -2.61
N GLU A 100 3.44 -7.11 -3.24
CA GLU A 100 4.62 -6.30 -3.53
C GLU A 100 4.35 -5.10 -4.44
N ARG A 101 3.23 -5.10 -5.17
CA ARG A 101 2.80 -4.01 -6.06
C ARG A 101 1.57 -3.29 -5.55
N GLY A 102 0.93 -3.84 -4.51
CA GLY A 102 -0.35 -3.40 -3.99
C GLY A 102 -0.26 -2.30 -2.93
N CYS A 103 -1.40 -2.06 -2.31
CA CYS A 103 -1.54 -1.11 -1.21
C CYS A 103 -0.65 -1.49 -0.02
N PRO A 104 0.11 -0.53 0.55
CA PRO A 104 0.96 -0.80 1.71
C PRO A 104 0.18 -1.01 3.01
N PHE A 105 -1.03 -0.47 3.12
CA PHE A 105 -1.79 -0.46 4.37
C PHE A 105 -2.11 -1.85 4.95
N PRO A 106 -2.52 -2.87 4.17
CA PRO A 106 -2.84 -4.17 4.74
C PRO A 106 -1.70 -4.78 5.56
N THR A 107 -0.46 -4.68 5.08
CA THR A 107 0.70 -5.24 5.76
C THR A 107 1.30 -4.26 6.77
N LEU A 108 1.62 -3.03 6.33
CA LEU A 108 2.36 -2.08 7.17
C LEU A 108 1.51 -1.52 8.31
N SER A 109 0.23 -1.20 8.09
CA SER A 109 -0.63 -0.71 9.17
C SER A 109 -0.90 -1.77 10.23
N ALA A 110 -1.03 -3.05 9.83
CA ALA A 110 -1.17 -4.16 10.77
C ALA A 110 0.06 -4.30 11.67
N GLU A 111 1.27 -4.26 11.10
CA GLU A 111 2.52 -4.33 11.88
C GLU A 111 2.74 -3.12 12.78
N LEU A 112 2.54 -1.89 12.27
CA LEU A 112 2.72 -0.66 13.04
C LEU A 112 1.71 -0.61 14.21
N GLY A 113 0.45 -0.96 13.94
CA GLY A 113 -0.60 -1.04 14.96
C GLY A 113 -0.28 -2.09 16.03
N ALA A 114 0.12 -3.30 15.65
CA ALA A 114 0.48 -4.36 16.58
C ALA A 114 1.65 -3.98 17.51
N ARG A 115 2.56 -3.12 17.05
CA ARG A 115 3.70 -2.64 17.83
C ARG A 115 3.42 -1.39 18.66
N GLY A 116 2.23 -0.80 18.54
CA GLY A 116 1.92 0.50 19.15
C GLY A 116 2.86 1.61 18.69
N ARG A 117 3.28 1.58 17.42
CA ARG A 117 4.17 2.57 16.80
C ARG A 117 3.45 3.35 15.70
N PRO A 118 2.56 4.28 16.04
CA PRO A 118 1.93 5.16 15.05
C PRO A 118 3.02 5.97 14.32
N SER A 119 2.77 6.22 13.03
CA SER A 119 3.75 6.89 12.16
C SER A 119 3.11 8.12 11.52
N PRO A 120 3.74 9.30 11.60
CA PRO A 120 3.27 10.50 10.89
C PRO A 120 3.22 10.31 9.37
N THR A 121 4.00 9.40 8.81
CA THR A 121 3.93 9.06 7.38
C THR A 121 2.68 8.26 7.09
N THR A 122 2.28 7.35 7.98
CA THR A 122 0.98 6.66 7.87
C THR A 122 -0.18 7.64 7.93
N ASP A 123 -0.14 8.61 8.86
CA ASP A 123 -1.18 9.65 8.97
C ASP A 123 -1.32 10.41 7.66
N ARG A 124 -0.21 10.90 7.08
CA ARG A 124 -0.23 11.62 5.79
C ARG A 124 -0.75 10.75 4.65
N ALA A 125 -0.26 9.52 4.53
CA ALA A 125 -0.66 8.61 3.47
C ALA A 125 -2.15 8.23 3.54
N LEU A 126 -2.67 8.00 4.75
CA LEU A 126 -4.09 7.75 4.98
C LEU A 126 -4.93 8.99 4.66
N THR A 127 -4.56 10.16 5.16
CA THR A 127 -5.27 11.42 4.89
C THR A 127 -5.37 11.67 3.37
N GLN A 128 -4.27 11.57 2.65
CA GLN A 128 -4.27 11.73 1.20
C GLN A 128 -5.16 10.71 0.48
N ARG A 129 -5.21 9.48 0.95
CA ARG A 129 -6.08 8.45 0.38
C ARG A 129 -7.55 8.74 0.64
N LEU A 130 -7.89 9.17 1.85
CA LEU A 130 -9.27 9.54 2.22
C LEU A 130 -9.75 10.74 1.41
N GLU A 131 -8.97 11.82 1.32
CA GLU A 131 -9.28 13.01 0.51
C GLU A 131 -9.57 12.68 -0.96
N ARG A 132 -8.92 11.66 -1.52
CA ARG A 132 -9.20 11.20 -2.89
C ARG A 132 -10.50 10.43 -2.99
N LEU A 133 -10.78 9.54 -2.03
CA LEU A 133 -12.05 8.81 -1.99
C LEU A 133 -13.23 9.76 -1.79
N GLU A 134 -13.11 10.77 -0.93
CA GLU A 134 -14.13 11.79 -0.70
C GLU A 134 -14.58 12.49 -1.99
N LYS A 135 -13.67 12.70 -2.95
CA LYS A 135 -13.96 13.36 -4.23
C LYS A 135 -14.84 12.54 -5.18
N VAL A 136 -14.86 11.22 -5.02
CA VAL A 136 -15.60 10.30 -5.90
C VAL A 136 -16.78 9.62 -5.22
N LEU A 137 -16.93 9.83 -3.93
CA LEU A 137 -18.05 9.33 -3.13
C LEU A 137 -19.28 10.24 -3.26
N PRO A 138 -20.49 9.71 -3.04
CA PRO A 138 -21.72 10.53 -3.00
C PRO A 138 -21.60 11.70 -2.01
N ALA A 139 -22.29 12.81 -2.32
CA ALA A 139 -22.15 14.06 -1.56
C ALA A 139 -22.65 14.00 -0.12
N GLU A 140 -23.44 12.99 0.25
CA GLU A 140 -23.96 12.82 1.61
C GLU A 140 -22.94 12.11 2.50
N HIS A 141 -22.32 12.85 3.44
CA HIS A 141 -21.29 12.36 4.37
C HIS A 141 -20.06 11.69 3.73
N PRO A 142 -19.40 12.32 2.74
CA PRO A 142 -18.31 11.67 1.99
C PRO A 142 -17.10 11.32 2.88
N ALA A 143 -16.82 12.08 3.92
CA ALA A 143 -15.71 11.84 4.84
C ALA A 143 -15.89 10.53 5.63
N ASP A 144 -17.07 10.31 6.21
CA ASP A 144 -17.38 9.08 6.94
C ASP A 144 -17.41 7.87 6.01
N GLN A 145 -17.99 8.04 4.80
CA GLN A 145 -18.01 7.00 3.78
C GLN A 145 -16.59 6.65 3.31
N ALA A 146 -15.70 7.62 3.14
CA ALA A 146 -14.31 7.38 2.75
C ALA A 146 -13.57 6.51 3.78
N VAL A 147 -13.74 6.83 5.07
CA VAL A 147 -13.14 6.04 6.15
C VAL A 147 -13.70 4.61 6.16
N ALA A 148 -15.03 4.45 6.11
CA ALA A 148 -15.66 3.14 6.11
C ALA A 148 -15.27 2.30 4.89
N THR A 149 -15.26 2.91 3.70
CA THR A 149 -14.87 2.26 2.45
C THR A 149 -13.41 1.80 2.51
N LEU A 150 -12.48 2.68 2.88
CA LEU A 150 -11.07 2.32 2.95
C LEU A 150 -10.81 1.21 3.98
N ALA A 151 -11.40 1.31 5.17
CA ALA A 151 -11.27 0.29 6.20
C ALA A 151 -11.82 -1.07 5.75
N THR A 152 -12.94 -1.07 5.03
CA THR A 152 -13.55 -2.28 4.47
C THR A 152 -12.66 -2.92 3.39
N LEU A 153 -12.13 -2.11 2.46
CA LEU A 153 -11.22 -2.57 1.40
C LEU A 153 -9.94 -3.19 1.98
N VAL A 154 -9.29 -2.47 2.91
CA VAL A 154 -8.06 -2.94 3.57
C VAL A 154 -8.32 -4.21 4.37
N GLY A 155 -9.40 -4.25 5.15
CA GLY A 155 -9.79 -5.40 5.95
C GLY A 155 -10.10 -6.64 5.10
N ALA A 156 -10.87 -6.49 4.03
CA ALA A 156 -11.20 -7.61 3.13
C ALA A 156 -9.96 -8.18 2.45
N LEU A 157 -9.06 -7.31 1.96
CA LEU A 157 -7.81 -7.75 1.33
C LEU A 157 -6.89 -8.47 2.33
N LEU A 158 -6.77 -7.94 3.56
CA LEU A 158 -5.99 -8.58 4.62
C LEU A 158 -6.55 -9.96 4.97
N LEU A 159 -7.86 -10.07 5.18
CA LEU A 159 -8.53 -11.33 5.51
C LEU A 159 -8.40 -12.35 4.37
N SER A 160 -8.58 -11.94 3.10
CA SER A 160 -8.46 -12.84 1.95
C SER A 160 -7.07 -13.46 1.81
N ARG A 161 -6.02 -12.74 2.23
CA ARG A 161 -4.63 -13.22 2.25
C ARG A 161 -4.31 -14.12 3.44
N SER A 162 -5.12 -14.07 4.51
CA SER A 162 -4.84 -14.77 5.77
C SER A 162 -5.48 -16.16 5.86
N VAL A 163 -6.40 -16.51 4.97
CA VAL A 163 -7.11 -17.77 4.98
C VAL A 163 -6.44 -18.81 4.05
N ALA A 164 -6.46 -20.07 4.47
CA ALA A 164 -5.90 -21.18 3.68
C ALA A 164 -6.87 -21.74 2.64
N ASP A 165 -8.18 -21.56 2.83
CA ASP A 165 -9.21 -22.02 1.90
C ASP A 165 -9.38 -21.01 0.75
N PRO A 166 -9.06 -21.40 -0.50
CA PRO A 166 -9.21 -20.50 -1.66
C PRO A 166 -10.66 -20.06 -1.89
N ALA A 167 -11.64 -20.93 -1.63
CA ALA A 167 -13.06 -20.58 -1.80
C ALA A 167 -13.51 -19.52 -0.78
N LEU A 168 -13.01 -19.60 0.46
CA LEU A 168 -13.25 -18.58 1.47
C LEU A 168 -12.57 -17.26 1.10
N SER A 169 -11.32 -17.31 0.62
CA SER A 169 -10.59 -16.14 0.14
C SER A 169 -11.36 -15.40 -0.94
N GLU A 170 -11.80 -16.10 -1.97
CA GLU A 170 -12.59 -15.54 -3.07
C GLU A 170 -13.93 -14.97 -2.58
N ARG A 171 -14.64 -15.71 -1.73
CA ARG A 171 -15.91 -15.24 -1.15
C ARG A 171 -15.76 -13.93 -0.38
N ILE A 172 -14.64 -13.74 0.35
CA ILE A 172 -14.37 -12.48 1.06
C ILE A 172 -14.26 -11.32 0.06
N LEU A 173 -13.48 -11.48 -1.00
CA LEU A 173 -13.30 -10.44 -2.02
C LEU A 173 -14.60 -10.12 -2.75
N GLU A 174 -15.29 -11.15 -3.28
CA GLU A 174 -16.53 -10.98 -4.05
C GLU A 174 -17.66 -10.37 -3.22
N SER A 175 -17.87 -10.86 -1.99
CA SER A 175 -18.96 -10.37 -1.15
C SER A 175 -18.74 -8.91 -0.76
N THR A 176 -17.49 -8.54 -0.45
CA THR A 176 -17.12 -7.16 -0.11
C THR A 176 -17.27 -6.25 -1.33
N ARG A 177 -16.84 -6.70 -2.51
CA ARG A 177 -16.96 -5.97 -3.78
C ARG A 177 -18.42 -5.67 -4.09
N ARG A 178 -19.30 -6.70 -4.04
CA ARG A 178 -20.73 -6.51 -4.26
C ARG A 178 -21.37 -5.57 -3.25
N TYR A 179 -21.01 -5.67 -1.99
CA TYR A 179 -21.53 -4.78 -0.95
C TYR A 179 -21.14 -3.31 -1.23
N LEU A 180 -19.86 -3.03 -1.48
CA LEU A 180 -19.38 -1.68 -1.72
C LEU A 180 -19.94 -1.08 -3.01
N LYS A 181 -20.08 -1.88 -4.09
CA LYS A 181 -20.64 -1.39 -5.36
C LYS A 181 -22.11 -1.05 -5.23
N ARG A 182 -22.90 -1.90 -4.59
CA ARG A 182 -24.33 -1.66 -4.38
C ARG A 182 -24.59 -0.49 -3.42
N ASP A 183 -23.95 -0.48 -2.26
CA ASP A 183 -24.35 0.41 -1.16
C ASP A 183 -23.63 1.77 -1.24
N ILE A 184 -22.49 1.86 -1.94
CA ILE A 184 -21.67 3.06 -1.99
C ILE A 184 -21.49 3.60 -3.41
N ALA A 185 -21.26 2.76 -4.41
CA ALA A 185 -21.14 3.20 -5.80
C ALA A 185 -22.51 3.34 -6.52
N GLY A 186 -23.60 2.87 -5.91
CA GLY A 186 -24.94 2.99 -6.46
C GLY A 186 -25.22 2.08 -7.66
N GLU A 187 -24.41 1.04 -7.85
CA GLU A 187 -24.65 0.02 -8.88
C GLU A 187 -25.60 -1.06 -8.37
N LEU A 188 -26.70 -1.28 -9.09
CA LEU A 188 -27.66 -2.36 -8.86
C LEU A 188 -27.26 -3.63 -9.62
#